data_f4a9b7a20b9fd7d0cd69b21b6816a3a1
#
_entry.id   f4a9b7a20b9fd7d0cd69b21b6816a3a1
#
_cell.length_a   1.000
_cell.length_b   1.000
_cell.length_c   1.000
_cell.angle_alpha   90.00
_cell.angle_beta   90.00
_cell.angle_gamma   90.00
#
_symmetry.space_group_name_H-M   'P 1'
#
loop_
_entity.id
_entity.type
_entity.pdbx_description
1 polymer ?
#
loop_
_entity_poly.entity_id
_entity_poly.type
_entity_poly.pdbx_seq_one_letter_code
_entity_poly.pdbx_strand_id
1 'polypeptide(L)'
;KPTAFDVKRSKGFEGMASSKDGSKLYALLEGALWNDSAKAYESLGGKQYLRVLEFDVKSEQWTGRHWKYVLEANHHAIGDFNMIDNTTGLIIERDNGEGTADKACPADQKRTDCFHDLAKFKRVYKIEMSDANVGGEIRKIGYIDLMNIQDPKRLAKKPLNNGVLTFPFFTIENVDIVDGTHIVVGNDNNLPFSSSRDPNKADDNELVLLEVGELLRAK
;
A
#
# COMPACT_ATOMS: atom_id res chain seq x y z
N LYS A 1 16.84 -1.37 -31.62
CA LYS A 1 16.86 -2.01 -30.29
C LYS A 1 15.64 -1.53 -29.54
N PRO A 2 14.85 -2.42 -28.89
CA PRO A 2 13.82 -1.98 -27.96
C PRO A 2 14.47 -1.09 -26.90
N THR A 3 13.88 0.04 -26.61
CA THR A 3 14.31 0.89 -25.48
C THR A 3 14.14 0.07 -24.20
N ALA A 4 15.19 -0.02 -23.37
CA ALA A 4 15.06 -0.66 -22.07
C ALA A 4 14.10 0.19 -21.21
N PHE A 5 13.15 -0.45 -20.56
CA PHE A 5 12.26 0.24 -19.63
C PHE A 5 12.97 0.40 -18.28
N ASP A 6 12.86 1.58 -17.69
CA ASP A 6 13.45 1.87 -16.38
C ASP A 6 12.64 1.30 -15.21
N VAL A 7 11.43 0.83 -15.46
CA VAL A 7 10.54 0.22 -14.48
C VAL A 7 10.16 -1.20 -14.91
N LYS A 8 9.98 -2.12 -13.96
CA LYS A 8 9.51 -3.49 -14.24
C LYS A 8 8.11 -3.44 -14.87
N ARG A 9 7.81 -4.45 -15.70
CA ARG A 9 6.46 -4.64 -16.25
C ARG A 9 5.43 -4.66 -15.12
N SER A 10 4.30 -3.99 -15.33
CA SER A 10 3.20 -3.85 -14.35
C SER A 10 3.62 -3.21 -13.01
N LYS A 11 4.62 -2.31 -13.03
CA LYS A 11 5.11 -1.57 -11.87
C LYS A 11 5.18 -0.07 -12.15
N GLY A 12 4.20 0.43 -12.94
CA GLY A 12 4.05 1.84 -13.26
C GLY A 12 3.49 2.67 -12.11
N PHE A 13 2.67 3.65 -12.43
CA PHE A 13 1.95 4.44 -11.42
C PHE A 13 0.79 3.62 -10.86
N GLU A 14 0.72 3.50 -9.54
CA GLU A 14 -0.33 2.78 -8.82
C GLU A 14 -1.14 3.74 -7.94
N GLY A 15 -0.49 4.48 -7.05
CA GLY A 15 -1.15 5.48 -6.21
C GLY A 15 -1.14 6.86 -6.86
N MET A 16 -2.26 7.60 -6.76
CA MET A 16 -2.33 8.98 -7.19
C MET A 16 -3.14 9.82 -6.21
N ALA A 17 -2.47 10.73 -5.52
CA ALA A 17 -3.09 11.68 -4.60
C ALA A 17 -3.22 13.07 -5.23
N SER A 18 -4.21 13.84 -4.81
CA SER A 18 -4.32 15.28 -5.12
C SER A 18 -4.01 16.12 -3.90
N SER A 19 -3.44 17.32 -4.11
CA SER A 19 -3.43 18.35 -3.06
C SER A 19 -4.86 18.77 -2.71
N LYS A 20 -5.07 19.29 -1.49
CA LYS A 20 -6.42 19.66 -1.03
C LYS A 20 -7.07 20.79 -1.83
N ASP A 21 -6.27 21.65 -2.45
CA ASP A 21 -6.73 22.71 -3.33
C ASP A 21 -6.86 22.28 -4.80
N GLY A 22 -6.52 21.02 -5.11
CA GLY A 22 -6.56 20.46 -6.46
C GLY A 22 -5.48 21.01 -7.42
N SER A 23 -4.53 21.79 -6.93
CA SER A 23 -3.49 22.41 -7.78
C SER A 23 -2.38 21.45 -8.17
N LYS A 24 -2.17 20.37 -7.43
CA LYS A 24 -1.13 19.37 -7.65
C LYS A 24 -1.70 17.95 -7.65
N LEU A 25 -1.08 17.12 -8.48
CA LEU A 25 -1.21 15.65 -8.38
C LEU A 25 0.13 15.06 -7.97
N TYR A 26 0.07 14.02 -7.17
CA TYR A 26 1.23 13.27 -6.69
C TYR A 26 1.09 11.83 -7.15
N ALA A 27 1.89 11.44 -8.14
CA ALA A 27 1.85 10.11 -8.71
C ALA A 27 2.96 9.23 -8.10
N LEU A 28 2.57 8.13 -7.48
CA LEU A 28 3.47 7.16 -6.83
C LEU A 28 3.69 5.95 -7.73
N LEU A 29 4.95 5.65 -8.03
CA LEU A 29 5.33 4.44 -8.74
C LEU A 29 5.19 3.21 -7.83
N GLU A 30 4.71 2.09 -8.37
CA GLU A 30 4.67 0.79 -7.69
C GLU A 30 6.03 0.09 -7.70
N GLY A 31 6.88 0.37 -8.67
CA GLY A 31 8.22 -0.21 -8.80
C GLY A 31 9.35 0.80 -8.72
N ALA A 32 10.45 0.38 -8.10
CA ALA A 32 11.69 1.14 -8.12
C ALA A 32 12.24 1.25 -9.56
N LEU A 33 12.81 2.41 -9.91
CA LEU A 33 13.43 2.62 -11.21
C LEU A 33 14.77 1.87 -11.31
N TRP A 34 15.05 1.40 -12.51
CA TRP A 34 16.33 0.81 -12.83
C TRP A 34 17.38 1.92 -13.06
N ASN A 35 18.49 1.84 -12.36
CA ASN A 35 19.64 2.70 -12.60
C ASN A 35 20.65 1.96 -13.46
N ASP A 36 20.76 2.32 -14.73
CA ASP A 36 21.61 1.63 -15.69
C ASP A 36 23.11 1.78 -15.37
N SER A 37 23.50 2.90 -14.77
CA SER A 37 24.89 3.12 -14.35
C SER A 37 25.28 2.24 -13.15
N ALA A 38 24.35 2.08 -12.20
CA ALA A 38 24.56 1.23 -11.03
C ALA A 38 24.27 -0.26 -11.28
N LYS A 39 23.63 -0.60 -12.43
CA LYS A 39 23.11 -1.93 -12.76
C LYS A 39 22.24 -2.53 -11.65
N ALA A 40 21.43 -1.67 -11.01
CA ALA A 40 20.57 -2.01 -9.88
C ALA A 40 19.31 -1.14 -9.87
N TYR A 41 18.28 -1.59 -9.16
CA TYR A 41 17.14 -0.74 -8.83
C TYR A 41 17.52 0.31 -7.79
N GLU A 42 16.90 1.49 -7.89
CA GLU A 42 17.09 2.57 -6.94
C GLU A 42 16.83 2.11 -5.50
N SER A 43 17.76 2.43 -4.60
CA SER A 43 17.69 2.03 -3.19
C SER A 43 18.38 3.02 -2.27
N LEU A 44 17.96 3.02 -1.00
CA LEU A 44 18.62 3.69 0.12
C LEU A 44 18.93 2.65 1.18
N GLY A 45 20.20 2.53 1.59
CA GLY A 45 20.61 1.55 2.60
C GLY A 45 20.25 0.09 2.25
N GLY A 46 20.20 -0.26 0.94
CA GLY A 46 19.83 -1.59 0.45
C GLY A 46 18.32 -1.84 0.32
N LYS A 47 17.48 -0.92 0.78
CA LYS A 47 16.03 -0.96 0.58
C LYS A 47 15.64 -0.17 -0.67
N GLN A 48 14.87 -0.78 -1.55
CA GLN A 48 14.33 -0.09 -2.72
C GLN A 48 13.39 1.04 -2.29
N TYR A 49 13.40 2.13 -3.07
CA TYR A 49 12.43 3.20 -2.91
C TYR A 49 11.62 3.42 -4.18
N LEU A 50 10.43 3.92 -3.98
CA LEU A 50 9.48 4.27 -5.02
C LEU A 50 9.41 5.80 -5.12
N ARG A 51 9.34 6.34 -6.32
CA ARG A 51 9.26 7.79 -6.48
C ARG A 51 7.81 8.26 -6.43
N VAL A 52 7.57 9.30 -5.65
CA VAL A 52 6.38 10.15 -5.76
C VAL A 52 6.76 11.36 -6.62
N LEU A 53 6.08 11.56 -7.72
CA LEU A 53 6.34 12.65 -8.66
C LEU A 53 5.23 13.70 -8.57
N GLU A 54 5.60 14.98 -8.59
CA GLU A 54 4.64 16.10 -8.55
C GLU A 54 4.32 16.61 -9.95
N PHE A 55 3.01 16.72 -10.23
CA PHE A 55 2.46 17.30 -11.44
C PHE A 55 1.67 18.57 -11.10
N ASP A 56 1.90 19.66 -11.80
CA ASP A 56 1.16 20.91 -11.67
C ASP A 56 -0.04 20.91 -12.62
N VAL A 57 -1.24 20.95 -12.06
CA VAL A 57 -2.49 20.84 -12.82
C VAL A 57 -2.73 22.04 -13.72
N LYS A 58 -2.35 23.24 -13.28
CA LYS A 58 -2.58 24.48 -14.03
C LYS A 58 -1.69 24.60 -15.27
N SER A 59 -0.42 24.26 -15.13
CA SER A 59 0.54 24.32 -16.24
C SER A 59 0.55 23.02 -17.07
N GLU A 60 -0.11 21.96 -16.60
CA GLU A 60 -0.11 20.63 -17.21
C GLU A 60 1.31 20.07 -17.39
N GLN A 61 2.18 20.30 -16.40
CA GLN A 61 3.59 19.90 -16.46
C GLN A 61 4.05 19.17 -15.19
N TRP A 62 4.96 18.22 -15.37
CA TRP A 62 5.75 17.70 -14.27
C TRP A 62 6.66 18.79 -13.72
N THR A 63 6.63 19.03 -12.41
CA THR A 63 7.43 20.10 -11.77
C THR A 63 8.91 19.75 -11.63
N GLY A 64 9.25 18.46 -11.77
CA GLY A 64 10.57 17.92 -11.47
C GLY A 64 10.80 17.61 -9.99
N ARG A 65 9.88 18.01 -9.12
CA ARG A 65 9.92 17.68 -7.70
C ARG A 65 9.54 16.21 -7.51
N HIS A 66 10.21 15.54 -6.58
CA HIS A 66 9.90 14.15 -6.23
C HIS A 66 10.31 13.86 -4.79
N TRP A 67 9.78 12.76 -4.26
CA TRP A 67 10.11 12.20 -2.95
C TRP A 67 10.34 10.70 -3.09
N LYS A 68 11.00 10.11 -2.09
CA LYS A 68 11.39 8.70 -2.07
C LYS A 68 10.64 7.95 -0.97
N TYR A 69 9.69 7.11 -1.35
CA TYR A 69 9.04 6.20 -0.42
C TYR A 69 9.88 4.92 -0.30
N VAL A 70 10.57 4.72 0.82
CA VAL A 70 11.42 3.56 1.06
C VAL A 70 10.57 2.38 1.52
N LEU A 71 10.63 1.25 0.80
CA LEU A 71 9.91 0.02 1.14
C LEU A 71 10.48 -0.63 2.40
N GLU A 72 9.62 -1.27 3.20
CA GLU A 72 10.10 -2.08 4.34
C GLU A 72 10.85 -3.33 3.89
N ALA A 73 10.45 -3.91 2.77
CA ALA A 73 11.19 -4.99 2.11
C ALA A 73 11.09 -4.86 0.58
N ASN A 74 12.15 -5.31 -0.14
CA ASN A 74 12.26 -5.13 -1.59
C ASN A 74 11.25 -5.93 -2.42
N HIS A 75 10.52 -6.85 -1.81
CA HIS A 75 9.44 -7.62 -2.44
C HIS A 75 8.05 -7.07 -2.14
N HIS A 76 7.95 -6.01 -1.32
CA HIS A 76 6.68 -5.33 -1.08
C HIS A 76 6.24 -4.49 -2.28
N ALA A 77 4.95 -4.20 -2.31
CA ALA A 77 4.33 -3.28 -3.25
C ALA A 77 3.46 -2.27 -2.48
N ILE A 78 3.10 -1.19 -3.15
CA ILE A 78 2.08 -0.25 -2.64
C ILE A 78 0.73 -0.58 -3.26
N GLY A 79 -0.36 -0.14 -2.64
CA GLY A 79 -1.71 -0.34 -3.18
C GLY A 79 -2.40 0.98 -3.49
N ASP A 80 -2.22 2.02 -2.68
CA ASP A 80 -2.87 3.32 -2.89
C ASP A 80 -2.14 4.43 -2.17
N PHE A 81 -2.45 5.68 -2.55
CA PHE A 81 -1.92 6.89 -1.98
C PHE A 81 -2.95 8.02 -1.99
N ASN A 82 -3.25 8.61 -0.83
CA ASN A 82 -4.11 9.79 -0.70
C ASN A 82 -3.54 10.82 0.29
N MET A 83 -3.77 12.13 0.02
CA MET A 83 -3.33 13.19 0.93
C MET A 83 -4.35 13.45 2.05
N ILE A 84 -3.88 13.56 3.29
CA ILE A 84 -4.65 14.03 4.46
C ILE A 84 -4.76 15.54 4.45
N ASP A 85 -3.63 16.20 4.25
CA ASP A 85 -3.46 17.65 4.19
C ASP A 85 -2.37 18.02 3.17
N ASN A 86 -1.80 19.22 3.23
CA ASN A 86 -0.80 19.66 2.26
C ASN A 86 0.56 18.97 2.39
N THR A 87 0.82 18.28 3.49
CA THR A 87 2.14 17.70 3.81
C THR A 87 2.08 16.25 4.27
N THR A 88 0.91 15.76 4.67
CA THR A 88 0.75 14.39 5.16
C THR A 88 -0.23 13.60 4.30
N GLY A 89 0.00 12.30 4.19
CA GLY A 89 -0.83 11.39 3.40
C GLY A 89 -0.89 9.99 3.98
N LEU A 90 -1.65 9.14 3.31
CA LEU A 90 -1.78 7.71 3.59
C LEU A 90 -1.25 6.91 2.42
N ILE A 91 -0.40 5.91 2.67
CA ILE A 91 0.08 4.96 1.67
C ILE A 91 -0.15 3.54 2.18
N ILE A 92 -0.73 2.69 1.33
CA ILE A 92 -0.79 1.25 1.58
C ILE A 92 0.52 0.61 1.13
N GLU A 93 1.20 -0.11 2.04
CA GLU A 93 2.32 -1.00 1.71
C GLU A 93 1.99 -2.42 2.13
N ARG A 94 2.22 -3.38 1.24
CA ARG A 94 1.84 -4.78 1.44
C ARG A 94 2.86 -5.77 0.88
N ASP A 95 2.94 -6.96 1.49
CA ASP A 95 3.54 -8.14 0.87
C ASP A 95 2.60 -8.74 -0.20
N ASN A 96 3.06 -9.80 -0.90
CA ASN A 96 2.30 -10.53 -1.89
C ASN A 96 1.67 -11.82 -1.34
N GLY A 97 1.69 -12.00 -0.02
CA GLY A 97 1.02 -13.12 0.64
C GLY A 97 -0.49 -12.94 0.72
N GLU A 98 -1.21 -14.03 0.90
CA GLU A 98 -2.67 -14.06 1.09
C GLU A 98 -3.07 -15.12 2.11
N GLY A 99 -4.27 -14.97 2.69
CA GLY A 99 -4.79 -15.91 3.67
C GLY A 99 -4.17 -15.82 5.06
N THR A 100 -4.66 -16.66 5.95
CA THR A 100 -4.32 -16.68 7.37
C THR A 100 -3.73 -18.03 7.79
N ALA A 101 -3.03 -18.06 8.92
CA ALA A 101 -2.28 -19.23 9.39
C ALA A 101 -3.15 -20.49 9.65
N ASP A 102 -4.42 -20.30 9.99
CA ASP A 102 -5.37 -21.40 10.17
C ASP A 102 -5.72 -22.15 8.87
N LYS A 103 -5.44 -21.53 7.73
CA LYS A 103 -5.63 -22.08 6.38
C LYS A 103 -4.32 -22.31 5.63
N ALA A 104 -3.19 -22.33 6.34
CA ALA A 104 -1.89 -22.59 5.75
C ALA A 104 -1.78 -24.02 5.23
N CYS A 105 -1.11 -24.19 4.09
CA CYS A 105 -0.74 -25.52 3.62
C CYS A 105 0.27 -26.17 4.58
N PRO A 106 0.14 -27.49 4.83
CA PRO A 106 1.23 -28.22 5.48
C PRO A 106 2.53 -28.12 4.66
N ALA A 107 3.66 -28.08 5.35
CA ALA A 107 4.96 -28.06 4.68
C ALA A 107 5.06 -29.23 3.68
N ASP A 108 5.68 -28.97 2.55
CA ASP A 108 5.97 -29.96 1.48
C ASP A 108 4.75 -30.58 0.77
N GLN A 109 3.53 -30.08 0.99
CA GLN A 109 2.34 -30.53 0.29
C GLN A 109 1.97 -29.56 -0.84
N LYS A 110 1.88 -30.07 -2.07
CA LYS A 110 1.38 -29.31 -3.25
C LYS A 110 -0.15 -29.40 -3.29
N ARG A 111 -0.82 -28.63 -2.44
CA ARG A 111 -2.28 -28.54 -2.39
C ARG A 111 -2.74 -27.20 -2.98
N THR A 112 -3.97 -27.13 -3.46
CA THR A 112 -4.60 -25.91 -4.01
C THR A 112 -5.74 -25.39 -3.12
N ASP A 113 -6.08 -26.12 -2.05
CA ASP A 113 -7.16 -25.81 -1.10
C ASP A 113 -6.64 -25.23 0.23
N CYS A 114 -5.47 -24.64 0.21
CA CYS A 114 -4.80 -23.96 1.33
C CYS A 114 -3.78 -22.95 0.82
N PHE A 115 -3.28 -22.07 1.69
CA PHE A 115 -2.34 -21.00 1.32
C PHE A 115 -0.89 -21.42 1.55
N HIS A 116 -0.05 -21.21 0.54
CA HIS A 116 1.40 -21.47 0.59
C HIS A 116 2.19 -20.25 1.04
N ASP A 117 1.79 -19.05 0.62
CA ASP A 117 2.42 -17.79 0.99
C ASP A 117 1.41 -16.92 1.75
N LEU A 118 1.53 -16.94 3.06
CA LEU A 118 0.60 -16.26 3.95
C LEU A 118 0.83 -14.75 3.97
N ALA A 119 -0.27 -13.99 4.06
CA ALA A 119 -0.22 -12.57 4.36
C ALA A 119 0.43 -12.33 5.74
N LYS A 120 1.47 -11.47 5.77
CA LYS A 120 2.22 -11.12 6.99
C LYS A 120 2.39 -9.63 7.16
N PHE A 121 2.34 -8.87 6.06
CA PHE A 121 2.59 -7.45 6.07
C PHE A 121 1.55 -6.73 5.20
N LYS A 122 0.57 -6.12 5.84
CA LYS A 122 -0.47 -5.30 5.21
C LYS A 122 -0.64 -4.06 6.07
N ARG A 123 -0.14 -2.90 5.62
CA ARG A 123 -0.12 -1.68 6.45
C ARG A 123 -0.62 -0.47 5.69
N VAL A 124 -1.30 0.42 6.40
CA VAL A 124 -1.56 1.80 5.98
C VAL A 124 -0.62 2.69 6.77
N TYR A 125 0.35 3.30 6.10
CA TYR A 125 1.25 4.28 6.71
C TYR A 125 0.68 5.68 6.62
N LYS A 126 0.76 6.44 7.72
CA LYS A 126 0.74 7.90 7.66
C LYS A 126 2.14 8.37 7.34
N ILE A 127 2.25 9.22 6.32
CA ILE A 127 3.53 9.74 5.82
C ILE A 127 3.56 11.27 5.88
N GLU A 128 4.77 11.83 5.90
CA GLU A 128 5.02 13.25 5.67
C GLU A 128 5.86 13.43 4.42
N MET A 129 5.37 14.32 3.56
CA MET A 129 5.96 14.71 2.30
C MET A 129 5.80 16.22 2.15
N SER A 130 6.88 16.98 2.24
CA SER A 130 6.83 18.44 2.30
C SER A 130 8.02 19.05 1.53
N ASP A 131 8.08 20.38 1.48
CA ASP A 131 9.22 21.10 0.89
C ASP A 131 10.54 20.78 1.60
N ALA A 132 10.48 20.44 2.87
CA ALA A 132 11.68 20.15 3.67
C ALA A 132 12.39 18.87 3.25
N ASN A 133 11.67 17.92 2.63
CA ASN A 133 12.22 16.62 2.22
C ASN A 133 12.12 16.32 0.73
N VAL A 134 11.94 17.36 -0.12
CA VAL A 134 12.00 17.20 -1.59
C VAL A 134 13.33 16.59 -2.01
N GLY A 135 13.26 15.58 -2.90
CA GLY A 135 14.42 14.80 -3.36
C GLY A 135 14.92 13.79 -2.34
N GLY A 136 14.45 13.87 -1.11
CA GLY A 136 14.79 13.00 0.02
C GLY A 136 13.75 11.92 0.33
N GLU A 137 13.94 11.27 1.48
CA GLU A 137 13.08 10.23 1.98
C GLU A 137 11.77 10.79 2.55
N ILE A 138 10.65 10.15 2.23
CA ILE A 138 9.36 10.36 2.87
C ILE A 138 9.45 9.84 4.31
N ARG A 139 9.05 10.68 5.28
CA ARG A 139 9.01 10.27 6.68
C ARG A 139 7.74 9.46 6.95
N LYS A 140 7.90 8.23 7.43
CA LYS A 140 6.80 7.41 7.96
C LYS A 140 6.55 7.81 9.40
N ILE A 141 5.36 8.37 9.70
CA ILE A 141 4.97 8.86 11.03
C ILE A 141 4.49 7.71 11.90
N GLY A 142 3.66 6.83 11.35
CA GLY A 142 3.08 5.67 12.02
C GLY A 142 2.29 4.82 11.04
N TYR A 143 1.68 3.74 11.53
CA TYR A 143 0.90 2.84 10.66
C TYR A 143 -0.24 2.14 11.39
N ILE A 144 -1.20 1.65 10.61
CA ILE A 144 -2.21 0.67 10.99
C ILE A 144 -1.80 -0.68 10.42
N ASP A 145 -1.81 -1.73 11.25
CA ASP A 145 -1.59 -3.11 10.81
C ASP A 145 -2.93 -3.76 10.48
N LEU A 146 -3.19 -3.96 9.19
CA LEU A 146 -4.42 -4.57 8.69
C LEU A 146 -4.52 -6.08 8.98
N MET A 147 -3.41 -6.70 9.42
CA MET A 147 -3.41 -8.06 9.92
C MET A 147 -3.78 -8.15 11.41
N ASN A 148 -3.94 -6.99 12.10
CA ASN A 148 -4.21 -6.93 13.54
C ASN A 148 -5.22 -5.83 13.89
N ILE A 149 -6.38 -5.83 13.22
CA ILE A 149 -7.45 -4.86 13.47
C ILE A 149 -8.24 -5.29 14.71
N GLN A 150 -8.19 -4.49 15.76
CA GLN A 150 -8.92 -4.76 16.99
C GLN A 150 -10.41 -4.46 16.82
N ASP A 151 -11.27 -5.44 17.12
CA ASP A 151 -12.71 -5.27 17.09
C ASP A 151 -13.37 -5.75 18.41
N PRO A 152 -13.17 -5.03 19.52
CA PRO A 152 -13.72 -5.40 20.81
C PRO A 152 -15.25 -5.37 20.87
N LYS A 153 -15.87 -4.59 19.99
CA LYS A 153 -17.34 -4.46 19.89
C LYS A 153 -17.96 -5.48 18.92
N ARG A 154 -17.13 -6.28 18.23
CA ARG A 154 -17.58 -7.30 17.25
C ARG A 154 -18.47 -6.71 16.16
N LEU A 155 -18.07 -5.57 15.59
CA LEU A 155 -18.82 -4.88 14.54
C LEU A 155 -18.59 -5.49 13.16
N ALA A 156 -17.46 -6.14 12.95
CA ALA A 156 -17.13 -6.80 11.70
C ALA A 156 -18.10 -7.96 11.40
N LYS A 157 -18.54 -8.03 10.14
CA LYS A 157 -19.41 -9.11 9.63
C LYS A 157 -18.62 -10.37 9.21
N LYS A 158 -17.29 -10.34 9.39
CA LYS A 158 -16.39 -11.46 9.06
C LYS A 158 -15.91 -12.11 10.35
N PRO A 159 -15.49 -13.39 10.29
CA PRO A 159 -14.97 -14.07 11.45
C PRO A 159 -13.80 -13.35 12.11
N LEU A 160 -13.83 -13.26 13.44
CA LEU A 160 -12.75 -12.73 14.26
C LEU A 160 -11.94 -13.85 14.87
N ASN A 161 -10.62 -13.71 14.92
CA ASN A 161 -9.75 -14.56 15.71
C ASN A 161 -9.39 -13.81 17.01
N ASN A 162 -9.93 -14.25 18.15
CA ASN A 162 -9.73 -13.63 19.47
C ASN A 162 -10.01 -12.11 19.49
N GLY A 163 -11.05 -11.65 18.80
CA GLY A 163 -11.42 -10.24 18.73
C GLY A 163 -10.64 -9.43 17.68
N VAL A 164 -9.78 -10.08 16.91
CA VAL A 164 -8.98 -9.47 15.84
C VAL A 164 -9.59 -9.80 14.49
N LEU A 165 -9.84 -8.77 13.69
CA LEU A 165 -10.12 -8.89 12.26
C LEU A 165 -8.79 -8.81 11.50
N THR A 166 -8.56 -9.75 10.60
CA THR A 166 -7.48 -9.68 9.61
C THR A 166 -8.02 -9.25 8.25
N PHE A 167 -7.19 -8.55 7.49
CA PHE A 167 -7.49 -8.14 6.10
C PHE A 167 -6.42 -8.74 5.17
N PRO A 168 -6.46 -10.08 4.94
CA PRO A 168 -5.34 -10.87 4.43
C PRO A 168 -5.33 -10.97 2.90
N PHE A 169 -5.78 -9.91 2.21
CA PHE A 169 -5.91 -9.94 0.76
C PHE A 169 -4.56 -9.83 0.05
N PHE A 170 -4.45 -10.50 -1.09
CA PHE A 170 -3.28 -10.40 -1.97
C PHE A 170 -3.04 -8.93 -2.34
N THR A 171 -4.08 -8.23 -2.82
CA THR A 171 -4.06 -6.82 -3.14
C THR A 171 -5.04 -6.03 -2.27
N ILE A 172 -4.56 -4.93 -1.70
CA ILE A 172 -5.33 -3.93 -0.95
C ILE A 172 -5.01 -2.61 -1.63
N GLU A 173 -5.98 -2.02 -2.32
CA GLU A 173 -5.73 -0.98 -3.32
C GLU A 173 -6.62 0.25 -3.18
N ASN A 174 -7.27 0.39 -2.01
CA ASN A 174 -8.06 1.56 -1.73
C ASN A 174 -7.85 2.02 -0.29
N VAL A 175 -7.49 3.27 -0.09
CA VAL A 175 -7.52 3.96 1.20
C VAL A 175 -8.00 5.38 1.03
N ASP A 176 -8.99 5.79 1.81
CA ASP A 176 -9.42 7.19 1.83
C ASP A 176 -9.84 7.63 3.23
N ILE A 177 -9.83 8.95 3.43
CA ILE A 177 -10.22 9.59 4.69
C ILE A 177 -11.72 9.83 4.64
N VAL A 178 -12.42 9.30 5.64
CA VAL A 178 -13.86 9.52 5.78
C VAL A 178 -14.12 10.79 6.60
N ASP A 179 -13.40 10.94 7.71
CA ASP A 179 -13.47 12.11 8.60
C ASP A 179 -12.18 12.27 9.42
N GLY A 180 -12.17 13.15 10.42
CA GLY A 180 -11.00 13.40 11.29
C GLY A 180 -10.58 12.22 12.18
N THR A 181 -11.32 11.12 12.16
CA THR A 181 -11.07 9.94 13.02
C THR A 181 -11.14 8.61 12.28
N HIS A 182 -11.69 8.58 11.08
CA HIS A 182 -11.92 7.34 10.33
C HIS A 182 -11.30 7.36 8.93
N ILE A 183 -10.84 6.19 8.53
CA ILE A 183 -10.46 5.88 7.15
C ILE A 183 -11.26 4.68 6.65
N VAL A 184 -11.42 4.58 5.34
CA VAL A 184 -11.90 3.37 4.69
C VAL A 184 -10.75 2.70 3.94
N VAL A 185 -10.70 1.36 4.02
CA VAL A 185 -9.70 0.55 3.29
C VAL A 185 -10.46 -0.52 2.52
N GLY A 186 -10.05 -0.79 1.29
CA GLY A 186 -10.65 -1.80 0.42
C GLY A 186 -9.61 -2.66 -0.30
N ASN A 187 -9.97 -3.90 -0.61
CA ASN A 187 -9.18 -4.77 -1.48
C ASN A 187 -9.67 -4.69 -2.93
N ASP A 188 -8.76 -5.02 -3.85
CA ASP A 188 -9.14 -5.54 -5.16
C ASP A 188 -9.24 -7.06 -5.07
N ASN A 189 -10.36 -7.62 -5.52
CA ASN A 189 -10.59 -9.06 -5.50
C ASN A 189 -9.89 -9.79 -6.67
N ASN A 190 -9.29 -9.08 -7.62
CA ASN A 190 -8.64 -9.64 -8.82
C ASN A 190 -9.48 -10.75 -9.50
N LEU A 191 -10.80 -10.58 -9.53
CA LEU A 191 -11.72 -11.63 -10.00
C LEU A 191 -11.32 -12.19 -11.38
N PRO A 192 -11.23 -13.51 -11.55
CA PRO A 192 -11.55 -14.57 -10.59
C PRO A 192 -10.33 -15.16 -9.83
N PHE A 193 -9.20 -14.46 -9.77
CA PHE A 193 -7.90 -15.06 -9.46
C PHE A 193 -7.51 -15.06 -7.98
N SER A 194 -7.94 -14.07 -7.18
CA SER A 194 -7.63 -14.03 -5.74
C SER A 194 -8.64 -14.80 -4.91
N SER A 195 -8.17 -15.46 -3.85
CA SER A 195 -8.98 -16.28 -2.93
C SER A 195 -8.50 -16.17 -1.48
N SER A 196 -8.13 -14.98 -1.05
CA SER A 196 -7.39 -14.70 0.20
C SER A 196 -8.15 -15.02 1.49
N ARG A 197 -9.49 -15.06 1.47
CA ARG A 197 -10.29 -15.46 2.63
C ARG A 197 -10.58 -16.94 2.68
N ASP A 198 -10.74 -17.56 1.54
CA ASP A 198 -11.01 -18.98 1.40
C ASP A 198 -10.35 -19.51 0.13
N PRO A 199 -9.40 -20.44 0.21
CA PRO A 199 -8.66 -20.91 -0.95
C PRO A 199 -9.53 -21.55 -2.03
N ASN A 200 -10.79 -21.92 -1.71
CA ASN A 200 -11.74 -22.53 -2.63
C ASN A 200 -12.81 -21.55 -3.15
N LYS A 201 -12.71 -20.27 -2.82
CA LYS A 201 -13.70 -19.27 -3.22
C LYS A 201 -12.99 -17.99 -3.66
N ALA A 202 -13.32 -17.48 -4.85
CA ALA A 202 -12.88 -16.17 -5.29
C ALA A 202 -13.28 -15.08 -4.27
N ASP A 203 -12.39 -14.12 -4.05
CA ASP A 203 -12.62 -13.02 -3.12
C ASP A 203 -13.78 -12.12 -3.58
N ASP A 204 -14.52 -11.62 -2.61
CA ASP A 204 -15.39 -10.48 -2.79
C ASP A 204 -14.59 -9.18 -2.61
N ASN A 205 -15.06 -8.05 -3.11
CA ASN A 205 -14.56 -6.74 -2.68
C ASN A 205 -15.08 -6.44 -1.28
N GLU A 206 -14.17 -6.23 -0.35
CA GLU A 206 -14.47 -5.86 1.03
C GLU A 206 -14.01 -4.45 1.31
N LEU A 207 -14.86 -3.68 1.98
CA LEU A 207 -14.51 -2.38 2.53
C LEU A 207 -14.57 -2.45 4.06
N VAL A 208 -13.55 -1.95 4.73
CA VAL A 208 -13.50 -1.84 6.19
C VAL A 208 -13.36 -0.38 6.60
N LEU A 209 -14.26 0.07 7.49
CA LEU A 209 -14.17 1.37 8.14
C LEU A 209 -13.38 1.21 9.44
N LEU A 210 -12.31 1.98 9.59
CA LEU A 210 -11.37 1.91 10.71
C LEU A 210 -11.35 3.22 11.48
N GLU A 211 -11.53 3.15 12.81
CA GLU A 211 -11.30 4.27 13.72
C GLU A 211 -9.79 4.38 13.98
N VAL A 212 -9.17 5.45 13.49
CA VAL A 212 -7.72 5.66 13.49
C VAL A 212 -7.33 7.07 13.91
N GLY A 213 -8.16 7.72 14.71
CA GLY A 213 -7.98 9.12 15.10
C GLY A 213 -6.62 9.44 15.73
N GLU A 214 -6.00 8.52 16.45
CA GLU A 214 -4.64 8.70 16.97
C GLU A 214 -3.60 8.80 15.85
N LEU A 215 -3.65 7.90 14.85
CA LEU A 215 -2.77 7.96 13.70
C LEU A 215 -2.97 9.26 12.90
N LEU A 216 -4.22 9.66 12.65
CA LEU A 216 -4.51 10.89 11.89
C LEU A 216 -3.98 12.15 12.58
N ARG A 217 -3.90 12.18 13.90
CA ARG A 217 -3.34 13.31 14.69
C ARG A 217 -1.84 13.21 14.97
N ALA A 218 -1.22 12.06 14.76
CA ALA A 218 0.22 11.85 14.99
C ALA A 218 1.06 12.83 14.15
N LYS A 219 2.23 13.26 14.69
CA LYS A 219 3.15 14.22 14.05
C LYS A 219 4.53 13.61 13.81
#